data_abe0ae05590338384c76e80d543c57ed
#
_entry.id   abe0ae05590338384c76e80d543c57ed
#
_cell.length_a   1.000
_cell.length_b   1.000
_cell.length_c   1.000
_cell.angle_alpha   90.00
_cell.angle_beta   90.00
_cell.angle_gamma   90.00
#
_symmetry.space_group_name_H-M   'P 1'
#
loop_
_entity.id
_entity.type
_entity.pdbx_description
1 polymer ?
#
loop_
_entity_poly.entity_id
_entity_poly.type
_entity_poly.pdbx_seq_one_letter_code
_entity_poly.pdbx_strand_id
1 'polypeptide(L)'
;MSWTVRIQEICRNHLSVKFWICKVLDMTNPGFTLVRAAEAEVLPASGVTLLVDAPDTAGALTSNRSRFDIGSAGAPPHFHAGAAELFLVLDGSLDVLLDEEIVTITAHDLLVVPAGMPHAFAPSAGCRADVVFVYTPSKPRFDYYRLLERLYTGDADQRELVETQDRFDNHYVQSAVWAARA
;
A
#
# COMPACT_ATOMS: atom_id res chain seq x y z
N MET A 1 33.26 17.50 21.82
CA MET A 1 33.48 16.34 22.70
C MET A 1 32.85 15.14 22.04
N SER A 2 33.70 14.22 21.59
CA SER A 2 33.37 13.09 20.71
C SER A 2 32.72 11.95 21.53
N TRP A 3 31.58 11.47 21.11
CA TRP A 3 30.91 10.24 21.64
C TRP A 3 31.30 9.01 20.82
N THR A 4 32.57 8.82 20.57
CA THR A 4 33.08 7.64 19.85
C THR A 4 34.04 6.89 20.75
N VAL A 5 33.56 6.23 21.78
CA VAL A 5 34.33 5.15 22.47
C VAL A 5 33.42 4.29 23.33
N ARG A 6 33.49 2.97 23.12
CA ARG A 6 33.19 1.83 23.99
C ARG A 6 32.03 0.92 23.59
N ILE A 7 32.21 0.27 22.46
CA ILE A 7 31.51 -1.02 22.22
C ILE A 7 32.55 -2.15 21.93
N GLN A 8 33.83 -1.92 22.01
CA GLN A 8 34.86 -2.93 21.70
C GLN A 8 35.33 -3.80 22.87
N GLU A 9 34.86 -3.62 24.11
CA GLU A 9 35.42 -4.33 25.27
C GLU A 9 34.50 -5.39 25.92
N ILE A 10 33.29 -5.69 25.36
CA ILE A 10 32.37 -6.66 25.99
C ILE A 10 32.43 -8.05 25.33
N CYS A 11 33.21 -8.28 24.28
CA CYS A 11 33.29 -9.58 23.58
C CYS A 11 34.55 -10.41 23.92
N ARG A 12 35.09 -10.33 25.11
CA ARG A 12 36.12 -11.28 25.57
C ARG A 12 35.70 -11.84 26.93
N ASN A 13 34.90 -12.86 26.96
CA ASN A 13 35.02 -14.08 27.76
C ASN A 13 33.73 -14.90 27.76
N HIS A 14 33.97 -16.19 27.47
CA HIS A 14 33.16 -17.40 27.68
C HIS A 14 32.15 -17.86 26.61
N LEU A 15 32.67 -18.80 25.80
CA LEU A 15 32.12 -20.14 25.48
C LEU A 15 30.61 -20.26 25.19
N SER A 16 30.34 -20.69 23.94
CA SER A 16 29.17 -21.49 23.55
C SER A 16 27.83 -20.78 23.50
N VAL A 17 27.66 -19.86 22.55
CA VAL A 17 26.33 -19.47 22.08
C VAL A 17 26.35 -19.36 20.56
N LYS A 18 25.38 -20.03 19.95
CA LYS A 18 25.08 -20.10 18.53
C LYS A 18 25.27 -18.75 17.85
N PHE A 19 25.98 -18.75 16.71
CA PHE A 19 26.14 -17.61 15.82
C PHE A 19 24.78 -17.01 15.45
N TRP A 20 24.35 -16.01 16.17
CA TRP A 20 23.49 -14.97 15.65
C TRP A 20 24.38 -14.06 14.83
N ILE A 21 24.28 -14.17 13.51
CA ILE A 21 24.86 -13.15 12.62
C ILE A 21 24.08 -11.87 12.93
N CYS A 22 24.69 -11.03 13.76
CA CYS A 22 24.28 -9.65 13.86
C CYS A 22 24.54 -9.06 12.47
N LYS A 23 23.50 -8.91 11.65
CA LYS A 23 23.57 -8.07 10.46
C LYS A 23 23.95 -6.68 10.98
N VAL A 24 25.23 -6.33 10.83
CA VAL A 24 25.66 -4.94 10.98
C VAL A 24 24.84 -4.18 9.96
N LEU A 25 23.85 -3.44 10.42
CA LEU A 25 23.17 -2.43 9.60
C LEU A 25 24.25 -1.51 9.08
N ASP A 26 24.44 -1.49 7.77
CA ASP A 26 25.32 -0.53 7.12
C ASP A 26 24.74 0.86 7.34
N MET A 27 25.25 1.58 8.34
CA MET A 27 24.82 2.92 8.74
C MET A 27 25.40 4.00 7.81
N THR A 28 25.90 3.65 6.62
CA THR A 28 26.52 4.59 5.69
C THR A 28 25.51 5.32 4.79
N ASN A 29 24.23 4.93 4.82
CA ASN A 29 23.15 5.66 4.14
C ASN A 29 22.16 6.17 5.20
N PRO A 30 21.94 7.49 5.34
CA PRO A 30 20.87 8.00 6.22
C PRO A 30 19.55 7.48 5.68
N GLY A 31 19.03 6.44 6.31
CA GLY A 31 17.96 5.59 5.83
C GLY A 31 16.60 6.28 5.66
N PHE A 32 16.53 7.24 4.76
CA PHE A 32 15.25 7.83 4.35
C PHE A 32 15.04 7.65 2.85
N THR A 33 13.78 7.49 2.44
CA THR A 33 13.33 7.55 1.06
C THR A 33 12.57 8.85 0.85
N LEU A 34 12.94 9.61 -0.17
CA LEU A 34 12.24 10.83 -0.57
C LEU A 34 11.85 10.71 -2.04
N VAL A 35 10.56 10.77 -2.32
CA VAL A 35 10.03 10.83 -3.68
C VAL A 35 9.46 12.21 -3.93
N ARG A 36 9.98 12.90 -4.95
CA ARG A 36 9.46 14.18 -5.40
C ARG A 36 8.26 13.97 -6.31
N ALA A 37 7.23 14.77 -6.13
CA ALA A 37 6.00 14.65 -6.95
C ALA A 37 6.27 14.72 -8.47
N ALA A 38 7.30 15.50 -8.88
CA ALA A 38 7.68 15.61 -10.29
C ALA A 38 8.48 14.40 -10.82
N GLU A 39 8.94 13.51 -9.95
CA GLU A 39 9.75 12.33 -10.27
C GLU A 39 8.94 11.04 -10.15
N ALA A 40 7.77 11.10 -9.53
CA ALA A 40 6.88 9.96 -9.33
C ALA A 40 6.29 9.48 -10.68
N GLU A 41 6.27 8.18 -10.88
CA GLU A 41 5.62 7.56 -12.05
C GLU A 41 4.10 7.75 -11.95
N VAL A 42 3.50 8.31 -13.00
CA VAL A 42 2.06 8.53 -13.11
C VAL A 42 1.47 7.55 -14.10
N LEU A 43 0.41 6.87 -13.72
CA LEU A 43 -0.38 5.93 -14.50
C LEU A 43 -1.74 6.60 -14.81
N PRO A 44 -1.85 7.27 -15.98
CA PRO A 44 -2.95 8.22 -16.21
C PRO A 44 -4.31 7.56 -16.42
N ALA A 45 -4.39 6.36 -16.99
CA ALA A 45 -5.66 5.68 -17.24
C ALA A 45 -6.29 5.16 -15.94
N SER A 46 -5.48 4.72 -14.99
CA SER A 46 -5.93 4.26 -13.67
C SER A 46 -6.01 5.38 -12.63
N GLY A 47 -5.46 6.56 -12.91
CA GLY A 47 -5.40 7.69 -11.98
C GLY A 47 -4.39 7.52 -10.84
N VAL A 48 -3.46 6.56 -10.95
CA VAL A 48 -2.50 6.19 -9.90
C VAL A 48 -1.18 6.92 -10.09
N THR A 49 -0.61 7.42 -9.00
CA THR A 49 0.76 7.91 -8.90
C THR A 49 1.54 7.02 -7.95
N LEU A 50 2.60 6.38 -8.42
CA LEU A 50 3.46 5.49 -7.64
C LEU A 50 4.43 6.33 -6.81
N LEU A 51 4.42 6.17 -5.48
CA LEU A 51 5.23 6.98 -4.57
C LEU A 51 6.45 6.20 -4.07
N VAL A 52 6.25 5.10 -3.34
CA VAL A 52 7.31 4.29 -2.73
C VAL A 52 6.95 2.83 -2.84
N ASP A 53 7.87 1.96 -3.27
CA ASP A 53 7.64 0.52 -3.26
C ASP A 53 8.41 -0.19 -2.13
N ALA A 54 8.02 -1.42 -1.84
CA ALA A 54 8.59 -2.23 -0.76
C ALA A 54 10.12 -2.36 -0.82
N PRO A 55 10.78 -2.54 -1.97
CA PRO A 55 12.24 -2.56 -2.04
C PRO A 55 12.90 -1.28 -1.54
N ASP A 56 12.27 -0.12 -1.73
CA ASP A 56 12.79 1.19 -1.34
C ASP A 56 12.80 1.41 0.18
N THR A 57 12.04 0.59 0.91
CA THR A 57 11.82 0.68 2.36
C THR A 57 12.20 -0.60 3.11
N ALA A 58 12.95 -1.50 2.48
CA ALA A 58 13.27 -2.83 3.02
C ALA A 58 12.02 -3.63 3.45
N GLY A 59 10.90 -3.47 2.73
CA GLY A 59 9.64 -4.15 3.00
C GLY A 59 8.76 -3.47 4.06
N ALA A 60 9.15 -2.31 4.58
CA ALA A 60 8.38 -1.65 5.62
C ALA A 60 7.03 -1.16 5.11
N LEU A 61 6.97 -0.56 3.91
CA LEU A 61 5.74 -0.09 3.31
C LEU A 61 5.82 0.03 1.78
N THR A 62 4.66 0.05 1.14
CA THR A 62 4.43 0.56 -0.22
C THR A 62 3.39 1.68 -0.15
N SER A 63 3.52 2.69 -0.98
CA SER A 63 2.58 3.81 -1.03
C SER A 63 2.31 4.26 -2.45
N ASN A 64 1.06 4.63 -2.70
CA ASN A 64 0.61 5.27 -3.93
C ASN A 64 -0.42 6.36 -3.60
N ARG A 65 -0.66 7.25 -4.55
CA ARG A 65 -1.78 8.20 -4.54
C ARG A 65 -2.71 7.86 -5.69
N SER A 66 -3.99 7.78 -5.43
CA SER A 66 -5.00 7.54 -6.46
C SER A 66 -6.00 8.67 -6.50
N ARG A 67 -6.36 9.08 -7.72
CA ARG A 67 -7.40 10.06 -7.98
C ARG A 67 -8.55 9.38 -8.69
N PHE A 68 -9.72 9.56 -8.13
CA PHE A 68 -10.97 8.98 -8.62
C PHE A 68 -11.88 10.11 -9.10
N ASP A 69 -12.26 10.08 -10.35
CA ASP A 69 -13.27 10.97 -10.90
C ASP A 69 -14.67 10.54 -10.45
N ILE A 70 -15.64 11.44 -10.66
CA ILE A 70 -17.06 11.17 -10.39
C ILE A 70 -17.49 9.93 -11.17
N GLY A 71 -18.08 8.95 -10.48
CA GLY A 71 -18.55 7.71 -11.09
C GLY A 71 -17.46 6.66 -11.32
N SER A 72 -16.22 6.90 -10.86
CA SER A 72 -15.18 5.87 -10.87
C SER A 72 -15.61 4.65 -10.04
N ALA A 73 -15.36 3.43 -10.56
CA ALA A 73 -15.73 2.19 -9.88
C ALA A 73 -14.90 1.92 -8.60
N GLY A 74 -13.73 2.56 -8.46
CA GLY A 74 -12.81 2.31 -7.36
C GLY A 74 -12.23 0.90 -7.37
N ALA A 75 -12.03 0.32 -6.18
CA ALA A 75 -11.58 -1.05 -6.01
C ALA A 75 -12.73 -1.96 -5.58
N PRO A 76 -12.93 -3.11 -6.25
CA PRO A 76 -13.94 -4.10 -5.86
C PRO A 76 -13.55 -4.74 -4.51
N PRO A 77 -14.48 -5.50 -3.87
CA PRO A 77 -14.20 -6.17 -2.61
C PRO A 77 -13.00 -7.11 -2.68
N HIS A 78 -12.05 -6.91 -1.78
CA HIS A 78 -10.82 -7.67 -1.64
C HIS A 78 -10.27 -7.59 -0.22
N PHE A 79 -9.24 -8.36 0.08
CA PHE A 79 -8.46 -8.24 1.31
C PHE A 79 -6.97 -8.44 1.04
N HIS A 80 -6.14 -7.97 1.96
CA HIS A 80 -4.70 -8.23 2.00
C HIS A 80 -4.42 -9.18 3.15
N ALA A 81 -3.82 -10.35 2.86
CA ALA A 81 -3.58 -11.36 3.88
C ALA A 81 -2.45 -10.97 4.84
N GLY A 82 -1.45 -10.24 4.37
CA GLY A 82 -0.24 -9.93 5.11
C GLY A 82 0.00 -8.44 5.40
N ALA A 83 -0.82 -7.54 4.87
CA ALA A 83 -0.65 -6.10 5.04
C ALA A 83 -1.90 -5.44 5.62
N ALA A 84 -1.71 -4.47 6.50
CA ALA A 84 -2.72 -3.46 6.77
C ALA A 84 -2.69 -2.41 5.66
N GLU A 85 -3.83 -1.83 5.33
CA GLU A 85 -3.97 -0.73 4.38
C GLU A 85 -4.44 0.53 5.09
N LEU A 86 -3.73 1.63 4.87
CA LEU A 86 -4.07 2.94 5.40
C LEU A 86 -4.55 3.83 4.27
N PHE A 87 -5.63 4.55 4.50
CA PHE A 87 -6.24 5.53 3.62
C PHE A 87 -6.10 6.92 4.24
N LEU A 88 -5.46 7.85 3.57
CA LEU A 88 -5.47 9.26 3.92
C LEU A 88 -6.16 10.03 2.80
N VAL A 89 -7.35 10.53 3.05
CA VAL A 89 -8.09 11.35 2.07
C VAL A 89 -7.49 12.74 2.02
N LEU A 90 -6.97 13.13 0.86
CA LEU A 90 -6.42 14.46 0.63
C LEU A 90 -7.50 15.46 0.23
N ASP A 91 -8.48 14.99 -0.58
CA ASP A 91 -9.59 15.80 -1.07
C ASP A 91 -10.77 14.92 -1.46
N GLY A 92 -11.98 15.46 -1.38
CA GLY A 92 -13.21 14.79 -1.77
C GLY A 92 -13.77 13.82 -0.74
N SER A 93 -14.45 12.75 -1.21
CA SER A 93 -15.17 11.80 -0.36
C SER A 93 -15.11 10.39 -0.95
N LEU A 94 -14.90 9.41 -0.08
CA LEU A 94 -14.77 8.00 -0.42
C LEU A 94 -15.73 7.17 0.45
N ASP A 95 -16.55 6.31 -0.16
CA ASP A 95 -17.27 5.26 0.54
C ASP A 95 -16.38 4.03 0.61
N VAL A 96 -16.25 3.46 1.80
CA VAL A 96 -15.41 2.30 2.07
C VAL A 96 -16.25 1.21 2.70
N LEU A 97 -16.26 0.03 2.09
CA LEU A 97 -16.75 -1.20 2.72
C LEU A 97 -15.71 -1.69 3.73
N LEU A 98 -16.14 -2.00 4.92
CA LEU A 98 -15.37 -2.63 5.99
C LEU A 98 -16.14 -3.86 6.46
N ASP A 99 -15.71 -5.04 6.01
CA ASP A 99 -16.45 -6.30 6.18
C ASP A 99 -17.88 -6.20 5.58
N GLU A 100 -18.90 -5.94 6.39
CA GLU A 100 -20.30 -5.80 5.97
C GLU A 100 -20.87 -4.39 6.21
N GLU A 101 -20.04 -3.41 6.56
CA GLU A 101 -20.44 -2.02 6.82
C GLU A 101 -19.82 -1.07 5.81
N ILE A 102 -20.60 -0.10 5.32
CA ILE A 102 -20.10 0.98 4.48
C ILE A 102 -19.96 2.24 5.34
N VAL A 103 -18.76 2.79 5.38
CA VAL A 103 -18.45 4.07 6.01
C VAL A 103 -18.04 5.08 4.95
N THR A 104 -18.40 6.34 5.14
CA THR A 104 -17.93 7.44 4.30
C THR A 104 -16.80 8.16 5.01
N ILE A 105 -15.66 8.31 4.33
CA ILE A 105 -14.52 9.11 4.79
C ILE A 105 -14.33 10.31 3.86
N THR A 106 -13.91 11.44 4.44
CA THR A 106 -13.81 12.72 3.74
C THR A 106 -12.41 13.33 3.89
N ALA A 107 -12.18 14.46 3.26
CA ALA A 107 -10.87 15.13 3.29
C ALA A 107 -10.31 15.25 4.72
N HIS A 108 -9.05 14.82 4.88
CA HIS A 108 -8.25 14.74 6.10
C HIS A 108 -8.59 13.59 7.05
N ASP A 109 -9.59 12.75 6.74
CA ASP A 109 -9.83 11.52 7.48
C ASP A 109 -8.72 10.51 7.20
N LEU A 110 -8.37 9.75 8.24
CA LEU A 110 -7.44 8.64 8.23
C LEU A 110 -8.18 7.37 8.64
N LEU A 111 -8.17 6.37 7.76
CA LEU A 111 -8.69 5.02 8.04
C LEU A 111 -7.55 4.01 7.99
N VAL A 112 -7.55 3.03 8.87
CA VAL A 112 -6.65 1.87 8.83
C VAL A 112 -7.47 0.60 8.77
N VAL A 113 -7.30 -0.16 7.69
CA VAL A 113 -7.92 -1.48 7.51
C VAL A 113 -6.89 -2.55 7.89
N PRO A 114 -7.15 -3.40 8.89
CA PRO A 114 -6.21 -4.43 9.30
C PRO A 114 -6.09 -5.53 8.24
N ALA A 115 -4.96 -6.26 8.26
CA ALA A 115 -4.77 -7.45 7.45
C ALA A 115 -5.92 -8.46 7.62
N GLY A 116 -6.34 -9.07 6.52
CA GLY A 116 -7.42 -10.07 6.47
C GLY A 116 -8.84 -9.49 6.46
N MET A 117 -9.05 -8.19 6.66
CA MET A 117 -10.38 -7.59 6.63
C MET A 117 -10.82 -7.35 5.17
N PRO A 118 -11.95 -7.94 4.72
CA PRO A 118 -12.55 -7.61 3.43
C PRO A 118 -12.93 -6.14 3.36
N HIS A 119 -12.54 -5.47 2.28
CA HIS A 119 -12.87 -4.07 2.06
C HIS A 119 -12.98 -3.76 0.57
N ALA A 120 -13.66 -2.68 0.26
CA ALA A 120 -13.80 -2.09 -1.07
C ALA A 120 -13.90 -0.58 -0.93
N PHE A 121 -13.65 0.16 -1.99
CA PHE A 121 -13.82 1.60 -1.94
C PHE A 121 -14.12 2.20 -3.30
N ALA A 122 -14.85 3.30 -3.31
CA ALA A 122 -15.06 4.13 -4.49
C ALA A 122 -15.42 5.55 -4.06
N PRO A 123 -15.27 6.57 -4.92
CA PRO A 123 -15.75 7.89 -4.59
C PRO A 123 -17.23 7.86 -4.26
N SER A 124 -17.66 8.66 -3.28
CA SER A 124 -19.08 8.78 -2.91
C SER A 124 -19.88 9.35 -4.07
N ALA A 125 -21.17 9.05 -4.12
CA ALA A 125 -22.05 9.47 -5.22
C ALA A 125 -21.93 10.97 -5.51
N GLY A 126 -21.61 11.34 -6.75
CA GLY A 126 -21.43 12.70 -7.21
C GLY A 126 -20.13 13.37 -6.74
N CYS A 127 -19.25 12.68 -6.04
CA CYS A 127 -17.98 13.20 -5.53
C CYS A 127 -16.78 12.69 -6.34
N ARG A 128 -15.66 13.38 -6.20
CA ARG A 128 -14.30 12.90 -6.51
C ARG A 128 -13.63 12.44 -5.24
N ALA A 129 -12.53 11.73 -5.36
CA ALA A 129 -11.65 11.46 -4.23
C ALA A 129 -10.18 11.51 -4.66
N ASP A 130 -9.33 12.05 -3.78
CA ASP A 130 -7.89 12.07 -3.90
C ASP A 130 -7.31 11.46 -2.62
N VAL A 131 -6.68 10.28 -2.72
CA VAL A 131 -6.36 9.44 -1.57
C VAL A 131 -4.92 8.96 -1.66
N VAL A 132 -4.19 9.03 -0.55
CA VAL A 132 -2.93 8.30 -0.37
C VAL A 132 -3.22 6.98 0.32
N PHE A 133 -2.73 5.91 -0.28
CA PHE A 133 -2.75 4.56 0.26
C PHE A 133 -1.36 4.17 0.76
N VAL A 134 -1.31 3.49 1.90
CA VAL A 134 -0.08 2.91 2.46
C VAL A 134 -0.36 1.47 2.89
N TYR A 135 0.46 0.55 2.42
CA TYR A 135 0.42 -0.87 2.79
C TYR A 135 1.61 -1.19 3.71
N THR A 136 1.37 -1.84 4.85
CA THR A 136 2.43 -2.12 5.83
C THR A 136 2.15 -3.39 6.66
N PRO A 137 3.13 -4.31 6.83
CA PRO A 137 4.32 -4.46 5.99
C PRO A 137 3.93 -4.75 4.54
N SER A 138 4.82 -4.59 3.57
CA SER A 138 4.42 -4.72 2.18
C SER A 138 5.34 -5.60 1.34
N LYS A 139 4.74 -6.19 0.29
CA LYS A 139 5.41 -6.79 -0.86
C LYS A 139 5.56 -5.73 -1.96
N PRO A 140 6.45 -5.92 -2.97
CA PRO A 140 6.47 -5.07 -4.15
C PRO A 140 5.11 -5.03 -4.85
N ARG A 141 4.56 -3.83 -5.06
CA ARG A 141 3.21 -3.62 -5.61
C ARG A 141 3.17 -2.74 -6.87
N PHE A 142 4.25 -2.11 -7.27
CA PHE A 142 4.23 -1.22 -8.44
C PHE A 142 3.80 -1.94 -9.72
N ASP A 143 4.22 -3.20 -9.91
CA ASP A 143 3.79 -4.01 -11.06
C ASP A 143 2.28 -4.31 -11.04
N TYR A 144 1.64 -4.37 -9.86
CA TYR A 144 0.19 -4.50 -9.75
C TYR A 144 -0.52 -3.26 -10.33
N TYR A 145 -0.06 -2.08 -10.01
CA TYR A 145 -0.65 -0.84 -10.54
C TYR A 145 -0.39 -0.67 -12.04
N ARG A 146 0.80 -1.07 -12.51
CA ARG A 146 1.09 -1.12 -13.96
C ARG A 146 0.21 -2.13 -14.69
N LEU A 147 -0.14 -3.25 -14.05
CA LEU A 147 -1.12 -4.20 -14.60
C LEU A 147 -2.52 -3.57 -14.65
N LEU A 148 -2.96 -2.86 -13.61
CA LEU A 148 -4.23 -2.12 -13.63
C LEU A 148 -4.25 -1.09 -14.77
N GLU A 149 -3.18 -0.32 -14.96
CA GLU A 149 -3.06 0.63 -16.07
C GLU A 149 -3.28 -0.06 -17.42
N ARG A 150 -2.63 -1.20 -17.65
CA ARG A 150 -2.80 -2.00 -18.87
C ARG A 150 -4.23 -2.53 -19.04
N LEU A 151 -4.91 -2.89 -17.95
CA LEU A 151 -6.31 -3.28 -17.99
C LEU A 151 -7.21 -2.11 -18.43
N TYR A 152 -6.97 -0.91 -17.90
CA TYR A 152 -7.73 0.29 -18.27
C TYR A 152 -7.48 0.71 -19.73
N THR A 153 -6.28 0.47 -20.28
CA THR A 153 -5.97 0.74 -21.69
C THR A 153 -6.36 -0.38 -22.64
N GLY A 154 -6.79 -1.54 -22.12
CA GLY A 154 -7.13 -2.71 -22.92
C GLY A 154 -5.93 -3.57 -23.35
N ASP A 155 -4.75 -3.35 -22.75
CA ASP A 155 -3.50 -4.05 -23.06
C ASP A 155 -3.24 -5.26 -22.13
N ALA A 156 -4.18 -5.58 -21.26
CA ALA A 156 -4.16 -6.77 -20.40
C ALA A 156 -5.57 -7.35 -20.25
N ASP A 157 -5.65 -8.56 -19.72
CA ASP A 157 -6.89 -9.31 -19.52
C ASP A 157 -7.13 -9.51 -18.02
N GLN A 158 -8.40 -9.55 -17.62
CA GLN A 158 -8.84 -9.77 -16.23
C GLN A 158 -8.27 -11.06 -15.61
N ARG A 159 -7.98 -12.06 -16.43
CA ARG A 159 -7.37 -13.30 -15.99
C ARG A 159 -5.98 -13.09 -15.41
N GLU A 160 -5.17 -12.22 -16.04
CA GLU A 160 -3.82 -11.86 -15.55
C GLU A 160 -3.90 -11.27 -14.13
N LEU A 161 -4.93 -10.46 -13.85
CA LEU A 161 -5.17 -9.91 -12.53
C LEU A 161 -5.50 -11.00 -11.48
N VAL A 162 -6.39 -11.94 -11.85
CA VAL A 162 -6.79 -13.05 -10.96
C VAL A 162 -5.62 -13.99 -10.66
N GLU A 163 -4.77 -14.28 -11.64
CA GLU A 163 -3.60 -15.16 -11.49
C GLU A 163 -2.50 -14.55 -10.62
N THR A 164 -2.52 -13.24 -10.39
CA THR A 164 -1.49 -12.53 -9.63
C THR A 164 -1.88 -12.18 -8.18
N GLN A 165 -3.03 -12.64 -7.70
CA GLN A 165 -3.54 -12.30 -6.36
C GLN A 165 -2.54 -12.61 -5.23
N ASP A 166 -1.97 -13.81 -5.21
CA ASP A 166 -0.97 -14.20 -4.19
C ASP A 166 0.34 -13.40 -4.31
N ARG A 167 0.74 -13.08 -5.55
CA ARG A 167 1.94 -12.29 -5.80
C ARG A 167 1.85 -10.90 -5.19
N PHE A 168 0.70 -10.26 -5.35
CA PHE A 168 0.48 -8.88 -4.93
C PHE A 168 -0.28 -8.74 -3.61
N ASP A 169 -0.63 -9.87 -2.99
CA ASP A 169 -1.42 -9.89 -1.75
C ASP A 169 -2.73 -9.10 -1.90
N ASN A 170 -3.47 -9.35 -3.00
CA ASN A 170 -4.73 -8.68 -3.31
C ASN A 170 -5.77 -9.73 -3.70
N HIS A 171 -6.54 -10.21 -2.72
CA HIS A 171 -7.44 -11.35 -2.85
C HIS A 171 -8.88 -10.89 -3.00
N TYR A 172 -9.47 -11.09 -4.18
CA TYR A 172 -10.83 -10.67 -4.48
C TYR A 172 -11.87 -11.56 -3.82
N VAL A 173 -12.91 -10.93 -3.28
CA VAL A 173 -14.05 -11.57 -2.64
C VAL A 173 -15.38 -11.00 -3.15
N GLN A 174 -16.49 -11.61 -2.74
CA GLN A 174 -17.84 -11.11 -3.04
C GLN A 174 -18.41 -10.41 -1.80
N SER A 175 -19.14 -9.31 -2.00
CA SER A 175 -19.92 -8.65 -0.95
C SER A 175 -21.28 -8.23 -1.50
N ALA A 176 -22.34 -8.74 -0.88
CA ALA A 176 -23.72 -8.37 -1.22
C ALA A 176 -24.00 -6.91 -0.84
N VAL A 177 -23.39 -6.43 0.24
CA VAL A 177 -23.53 -5.04 0.71
C VAL A 177 -22.94 -4.08 -0.31
N TRP A 178 -21.73 -4.38 -0.81
CA TRP A 178 -21.09 -3.55 -1.83
C TRP A 178 -21.82 -3.59 -3.17
N ALA A 179 -22.32 -4.76 -3.57
CA ALA A 179 -23.08 -4.92 -4.79
C ALA A 179 -24.43 -4.16 -4.77
N ALA A 180 -25.03 -3.97 -3.59
CA ALA A 180 -26.26 -3.21 -3.40
C ALA A 180 -26.02 -1.69 -3.26
N ARG A 181 -24.78 -1.25 -3.24
CA ARG A 181 -24.42 0.17 -3.20
C ARG A 181 -24.89 0.85 -4.49
N ALA A 182 -25.80 1.81 -4.39
CA ALA A 182 -26.36 2.58 -5.49
C ALA A 182 -25.48 3.79 -5.86
#